data_97e39a463c66f02dd53abd1b801f092e
#
_entry.id   97e39a463c66f02dd53abd1b801f092e
#
_cell.length_a   1.000
_cell.length_b   1.000
_cell.length_c   1.000
_cell.angle_alpha   90.00
_cell.angle_beta   90.00
_cell.angle_gamma   90.00
#
_symmetry.space_group_name_H-M   'P 1'
#
loop_
_entity.id
_entity.type
_entity.pdbx_description
1 polymer ?
#
loop_
_entity_poly.entity_id
_entity_poly.type
_entity_poly.pdbx_seq_one_letter_code
_entity_poly.pdbx_strand_id
1 'polypeptide(L)'
;MTLSDKFSLKELTEQQEDIKEEDMKFSANFKASLNNGAKLKFGAKVVRKTKEKEIDFYEYTPKDEDAFMTNSLKNTVDQSTDKFMPSDKYQVGTFASKEYVGGLNLNDASQFDKEQVQAELAENFEARETVSSGYVRFDHKFASDINLMAGLRMEHTSLRYTGRNYDDETDKTTKTGRMTNSYVNFLPSILVKWDVNDDFKIRGSYTQTLSRPKYSALVPSVNINRGDNEIKIGNSDLKPTISYN
;
A
#
# COMPACT_ATOMS: atom_id res chain seq x y z
N MET A 1 -29.13 7.51 -36.09
CA MET A 1 -28.21 6.37 -35.96
C MET A 1 -27.94 6.25 -34.48
N THR A 2 -28.64 5.38 -33.79
CA THR A 2 -28.47 5.17 -32.35
C THR A 2 -27.16 4.40 -32.14
N LEU A 3 -26.29 4.90 -31.29
CA LEU A 3 -24.97 4.30 -30.99
C LEU A 3 -25.08 2.84 -30.48
N SER A 4 -26.24 2.46 -29.96
CA SER A 4 -26.54 1.13 -29.42
C SER A 4 -26.42 -0.02 -30.43
N ASP A 5 -26.56 0.23 -31.72
CA ASP A 5 -26.57 -0.82 -32.76
C ASP A 5 -25.15 -1.33 -33.11
N LYS A 6 -24.13 -0.83 -32.44
CA LYS A 6 -22.71 -1.10 -32.75
C LYS A 6 -21.89 -1.66 -31.58
N PHE A 7 -22.48 -1.82 -30.41
CA PHE A 7 -21.76 -2.29 -29.22
C PHE A 7 -22.20 -3.72 -28.88
N SER A 8 -21.22 -4.60 -28.82
CA SER A 8 -21.35 -5.94 -28.25
C SER A 8 -20.55 -6.02 -26.94
N LEU A 9 -20.88 -7.00 -26.11
CA LEU A 9 -20.06 -7.34 -24.95
C LEU A 9 -18.78 -8.01 -25.45
N LYS A 10 -17.64 -7.36 -25.27
CA LYS A 10 -16.35 -7.89 -25.67
C LYS A 10 -15.72 -8.74 -24.57
N GLU A 11 -15.68 -8.20 -23.37
CA GLU A 11 -15.09 -8.87 -22.21
C GLU A 11 -15.73 -8.37 -20.91
N LEU A 12 -15.68 -9.20 -19.89
CA LEU A 12 -15.94 -8.85 -18.49
C LEU A 12 -14.80 -9.32 -17.63
N THR A 13 -14.43 -8.54 -16.64
CA THR A 13 -13.39 -8.91 -15.69
C THR A 13 -13.98 -9.05 -14.29
N GLU A 14 -13.46 -10.03 -13.55
CA GLU A 14 -13.76 -10.24 -12.14
C GLU A 14 -12.45 -10.26 -11.35
N GLN A 15 -12.34 -9.37 -10.37
CA GLN A 15 -11.20 -9.31 -9.48
C GLN A 15 -11.65 -9.56 -8.06
N GLN A 16 -11.00 -10.51 -7.40
CA GLN A 16 -11.08 -10.71 -5.97
C GLN A 16 -9.70 -10.39 -5.36
N GLU A 17 -9.66 -9.46 -4.42
CA GLU A 17 -8.44 -9.09 -3.70
C GLU A 17 -8.63 -9.41 -2.21
N ASP A 18 -7.73 -10.21 -1.65
CA ASP A 18 -7.67 -10.54 -0.23
C ASP A 18 -6.37 -10.00 0.37
N ILE A 19 -6.49 -9.10 1.33
CA ILE A 19 -5.34 -8.51 2.03
C ILE A 19 -5.44 -8.84 3.50
N LYS A 20 -4.49 -9.65 3.97
CA LYS A 20 -4.34 -9.98 5.38
C LYS A 20 -3.14 -9.26 5.97
N GLU A 21 -3.35 -8.50 7.06
CA GLU A 21 -2.30 -7.84 7.82
C GLU A 21 -2.40 -8.20 9.30
N GLU A 22 -1.30 -8.70 9.86
CA GLU A 22 -1.21 -9.04 11.27
C GLU A 22 -0.06 -8.27 11.95
N ASP A 23 -0.38 -7.58 13.03
CA ASP A 23 0.57 -6.82 13.84
C ASP A 23 0.67 -7.40 15.26
N MET A 24 1.87 -7.84 15.63
CA MET A 24 2.20 -8.23 17.01
C MET A 24 3.16 -7.21 17.61
N LYS A 25 2.81 -6.66 18.78
CA LYS A 25 3.61 -5.62 19.45
C LYS A 25 3.86 -5.98 20.90
N PHE A 26 5.12 -5.94 21.31
CA PHE A 26 5.51 -6.07 22.71
C PHE A 26 6.44 -4.91 23.09
N SER A 27 6.23 -4.31 24.26
CA SER A 27 7.10 -3.25 24.76
C SER A 27 7.20 -3.26 26.28
N ALA A 28 8.39 -2.88 26.77
CA ALA A 28 8.63 -2.63 28.18
C ALA A 28 9.32 -1.26 28.33
N ASN A 29 8.85 -0.45 29.30
CA ASN A 29 9.36 0.88 29.52
C ASN A 29 9.60 1.08 31.03
N PHE A 30 10.71 1.69 31.35
CA PHE A 30 11.15 1.95 32.71
C PHE A 30 11.45 3.43 32.89
N LYS A 31 11.25 3.92 34.11
CA LYS A 31 11.58 5.29 34.52
C LYS A 31 12.28 5.25 35.87
N ALA A 32 13.45 5.86 35.93
CA ALA A 32 14.18 6.10 37.18
C ALA A 32 14.20 7.61 37.44
N SER A 33 13.89 7.99 38.68
CA SER A 33 14.09 9.38 39.17
C SER A 33 15.42 9.47 39.89
N LEU A 34 16.22 10.45 39.52
CA LEU A 34 17.54 10.70 40.11
C LEU A 34 17.44 11.77 41.19
N ASN A 35 18.39 11.76 42.15
CA ASN A 35 18.38 12.63 43.33
C ASN A 35 18.38 14.13 43.01
N ASN A 36 18.86 14.53 41.82
CA ASN A 36 18.90 15.91 41.35
C ASN A 36 17.65 16.35 40.58
N GLY A 37 16.56 15.60 40.66
CA GLY A 37 15.33 15.87 39.94
C GLY A 37 15.33 15.45 38.46
N ALA A 38 16.44 14.94 37.95
CA ALA A 38 16.50 14.38 36.63
C ALA A 38 15.75 13.05 36.53
N LYS A 39 15.32 12.69 35.35
CA LYS A 39 14.60 11.43 35.06
C LYS A 39 15.31 10.73 33.92
N LEU A 40 15.62 9.47 34.14
CA LEU A 40 16.10 8.57 33.10
C LEU A 40 14.95 7.64 32.69
N LYS A 41 14.65 7.60 31.39
CA LYS A 41 13.67 6.69 30.81
C LYS A 41 14.37 5.82 29.80
N PHE A 42 14.07 4.52 29.82
CA PHE A 42 14.59 3.59 28.84
C PHE A 42 13.59 2.47 28.60
N GLY A 43 13.69 1.83 27.48
CA GLY A 43 12.78 0.75 27.15
C GLY A 43 13.16 0.06 25.85
N ALA A 44 12.47 -1.03 25.64
CA ALA A 44 12.58 -1.83 24.42
C ALA A 44 11.20 -2.11 23.83
N LYS A 45 11.16 -2.28 22.51
CA LYS A 45 9.94 -2.60 21.77
C LYS A 45 10.29 -3.51 20.61
N VAL A 46 9.48 -4.54 20.42
CA VAL A 46 9.50 -5.39 19.23
C VAL A 46 8.14 -5.28 18.56
N VAL A 47 8.15 -5.05 17.27
CA VAL A 47 6.97 -5.05 16.41
C VAL A 47 7.22 -6.06 15.29
N ARG A 48 6.31 -6.99 15.11
CA ARG A 48 6.30 -7.91 13.98
C ARG A 48 5.04 -7.68 13.18
N LYS A 49 5.22 -7.37 11.90
CA LYS A 49 4.15 -7.21 10.91
C LYS A 49 4.25 -8.32 9.89
N THR A 50 3.14 -8.89 9.54
CA THR A 50 3.01 -9.81 8.42
C THR A 50 1.93 -9.29 7.52
N LYS A 51 2.20 -9.21 6.22
CA LYS A 51 1.23 -8.79 5.22
C LYS A 51 1.25 -9.78 4.07
N GLU A 52 0.08 -10.25 3.71
CA GLU A 52 -0.19 -11.10 2.57
C GLU A 52 -1.18 -10.41 1.66
N LYS A 53 -0.92 -10.41 0.37
CA LYS A 53 -1.83 -9.91 -0.65
C LYS A 53 -2.02 -11.02 -1.66
N GLU A 54 -3.26 -11.41 -1.87
CA GLU A 54 -3.68 -12.37 -2.89
C GLU A 54 -4.72 -11.72 -3.78
N ILE A 55 -4.49 -11.76 -5.08
CA ILE A 55 -5.40 -11.35 -6.13
C ILE A 55 -5.70 -12.58 -6.97
N ASP A 56 -6.99 -12.81 -7.18
CA ASP A 56 -7.51 -13.64 -8.26
C ASP A 56 -8.18 -12.73 -9.28
N PHE A 57 -7.74 -12.81 -10.52
CA PHE A 57 -8.26 -11.99 -11.61
C PHE A 57 -8.62 -12.89 -12.78
N TYR A 58 -9.89 -12.80 -13.20
CA TYR A 58 -10.41 -13.57 -14.32
C TYR A 58 -10.99 -12.65 -15.38
N GLU A 59 -10.73 -12.99 -16.64
CA GLU A 59 -11.38 -12.44 -17.81
C GLU A 59 -12.38 -13.45 -18.38
N TYR A 60 -13.53 -12.94 -18.76
CA TYR A 60 -14.60 -13.70 -19.37
C TYR A 60 -14.90 -13.12 -20.74
N THR A 61 -14.67 -13.92 -21.78
CA THR A 61 -14.91 -13.53 -23.17
C THR A 61 -16.15 -14.29 -23.69
N PRO A 62 -17.17 -13.59 -24.22
CA PRO A 62 -18.30 -14.24 -24.85
C PRO A 62 -17.88 -15.10 -26.05
N LYS A 63 -18.38 -16.34 -26.13
CA LYS A 63 -18.14 -17.24 -27.28
C LYS A 63 -18.87 -16.79 -28.54
N ASP A 64 -19.95 -16.06 -28.37
CA ASP A 64 -20.75 -15.47 -29.44
C ASP A 64 -21.05 -14.01 -29.08
N GLU A 65 -20.27 -13.07 -29.64
CA GLU A 65 -20.42 -11.65 -29.38
C GLU A 65 -21.81 -11.13 -29.84
N ASP A 66 -22.40 -11.72 -30.87
CA ASP A 66 -23.71 -11.32 -31.41
C ASP A 66 -24.84 -11.65 -30.43
N ALA A 67 -24.70 -12.72 -29.64
CA ALA A 67 -25.67 -13.08 -28.61
C ALA A 67 -25.76 -12.06 -27.49
N PHE A 68 -24.70 -11.30 -27.25
CA PHE A 68 -24.57 -10.30 -26.17
C PHE A 68 -24.58 -8.87 -26.69
N MET A 69 -25.17 -8.61 -27.86
CA MET A 69 -25.32 -7.24 -28.34
C MET A 69 -26.14 -6.39 -27.38
N THR A 70 -25.64 -5.23 -27.03
CA THR A 70 -26.30 -4.26 -26.13
C THR A 70 -27.35 -3.40 -26.83
N ASN A 71 -27.77 -3.78 -28.04
CA ASN A 71 -28.75 -3.05 -28.88
C ASN A 71 -30.20 -3.10 -28.34
N SER A 72 -30.45 -3.88 -27.31
CA SER A 72 -31.76 -3.92 -26.67
C SER A 72 -31.87 -2.80 -25.63
N LEU A 73 -32.87 -1.94 -25.76
CA LEU A 73 -33.22 -0.91 -24.77
C LEU A 73 -33.45 -1.48 -23.36
N LYS A 74 -33.68 -2.80 -23.24
CA LYS A 74 -33.83 -3.49 -21.95
C LYS A 74 -32.50 -3.66 -21.22
N ASN A 75 -31.37 -3.64 -21.95
CA ASN A 75 -30.03 -3.93 -21.43
C ASN A 75 -29.22 -2.65 -21.19
N THR A 76 -29.77 -1.49 -21.52
CA THR A 76 -29.09 -0.21 -21.41
C THR A 76 -29.88 0.76 -20.55
N VAL A 77 -29.16 1.72 -19.99
CA VAL A 77 -29.70 2.87 -19.25
C VAL A 77 -29.09 4.16 -19.81
N ASP A 78 -29.94 5.12 -20.12
CA ASP A 78 -29.48 6.48 -20.50
C ASP A 78 -29.08 7.25 -19.23
N GLN A 79 -27.84 7.66 -19.16
CA GLN A 79 -27.28 8.46 -18.08
C GLN A 79 -27.05 9.93 -18.49
N SER A 80 -27.64 10.36 -19.59
CA SER A 80 -27.56 11.75 -20.02
C SER A 80 -28.12 12.69 -18.95
N THR A 81 -27.43 13.80 -18.72
CA THR A 81 -27.79 14.82 -17.74
C THR A 81 -27.36 16.20 -18.22
N ASP A 82 -28.20 17.20 -18.02
CA ASP A 82 -27.95 18.58 -18.40
C ASP A 82 -26.77 19.23 -17.65
N LYS A 83 -26.23 18.56 -16.64
CA LYS A 83 -25.17 19.08 -15.77
C LYS A 83 -23.89 18.27 -15.80
N PHE A 84 -23.70 17.42 -16.80
CA PHE A 84 -22.52 16.54 -16.86
C PHE A 84 -21.21 17.33 -17.02
N MET A 85 -21.21 18.37 -17.86
CA MET A 85 -20.05 19.25 -18.10
C MET A 85 -20.51 20.72 -18.15
N PRO A 86 -19.60 21.71 -18.04
CA PRO A 86 -19.95 23.15 -18.08
C PRO A 86 -20.56 23.63 -19.40
N SER A 87 -20.76 22.75 -20.40
CA SER A 87 -21.43 23.07 -21.64
C SER A 87 -22.31 21.90 -22.08
N ASP A 88 -23.43 22.22 -22.76
CA ASP A 88 -24.39 21.23 -23.30
C ASP A 88 -23.83 20.39 -24.46
N LYS A 89 -22.56 20.52 -24.79
CA LYS A 89 -21.91 19.86 -25.94
C LYS A 89 -21.63 18.36 -25.70
N TYR A 90 -21.56 17.95 -24.45
CA TYR A 90 -21.20 16.60 -24.09
C TYR A 90 -22.26 15.98 -23.20
N GLN A 91 -22.71 14.79 -23.57
CA GLN A 91 -23.66 13.98 -22.81
C GLN A 91 -22.98 12.67 -22.43
N VAL A 92 -23.31 12.14 -21.26
CA VAL A 92 -22.80 10.85 -20.80
C VAL A 92 -23.26 9.74 -21.74
N GLY A 93 -24.52 9.78 -22.17
CA GLY A 93 -25.10 8.81 -23.10
C GLY A 93 -25.57 7.52 -22.43
N THR A 94 -25.64 6.46 -23.22
CA THR A 94 -26.24 5.18 -22.86
C THR A 94 -25.16 4.17 -22.46
N PHE A 95 -25.38 3.49 -21.33
CA PHE A 95 -24.49 2.45 -20.78
C PHE A 95 -25.25 1.14 -20.61
N ALA A 96 -24.52 0.03 -20.52
CA ALA A 96 -25.11 -1.23 -20.10
C ALA A 96 -25.72 -1.11 -18.70
N SER A 97 -26.90 -1.65 -18.48
CA SER A 97 -27.54 -1.61 -17.16
C SER A 97 -26.86 -2.56 -16.19
N LYS A 98 -26.87 -2.19 -14.90
CA LYS A 98 -26.32 -3.03 -13.83
C LYS A 98 -27.07 -4.37 -13.71
N GLU A 99 -28.37 -4.33 -13.94
CA GLU A 99 -29.25 -5.51 -13.93
C GLU A 99 -28.88 -6.48 -15.04
N TYR A 100 -28.56 -5.96 -16.23
CA TYR A 100 -28.10 -6.79 -17.34
C TYR A 100 -26.76 -7.45 -17.06
N VAL A 101 -25.75 -6.65 -16.71
CA VAL A 101 -24.39 -7.16 -16.43
C VAL A 101 -24.39 -8.11 -15.23
N GLY A 102 -25.09 -7.74 -14.14
CA GLY A 102 -25.18 -8.56 -12.93
C GLY A 102 -26.05 -9.81 -13.08
N GLY A 103 -26.87 -9.89 -14.13
CA GLY A 103 -27.70 -11.06 -14.46
C GLY A 103 -26.99 -12.09 -15.32
N LEU A 104 -25.79 -11.81 -15.83
CA LEU A 104 -25.03 -12.75 -16.65
C LEU A 104 -24.46 -13.88 -15.79
N ASN A 105 -24.63 -15.13 -16.25
CA ASN A 105 -23.99 -16.28 -15.60
C ASN A 105 -22.61 -16.52 -16.20
N LEU A 106 -21.60 -15.87 -15.63
CA LEU A 106 -20.21 -15.94 -16.09
C LEU A 106 -19.60 -17.35 -15.92
N ASN A 107 -20.21 -18.24 -15.11
CA ASN A 107 -19.76 -19.62 -14.96
C ASN A 107 -20.38 -20.57 -16.00
N ASP A 108 -21.18 -20.06 -16.91
CA ASP A 108 -21.73 -20.87 -18.02
C ASP A 108 -20.69 -21.02 -19.14
N ALA A 109 -19.97 -22.15 -19.10
CA ALA A 109 -18.93 -22.46 -20.08
C ALA A 109 -19.44 -22.64 -21.51
N SER A 110 -20.79 -22.71 -21.74
CA SER A 110 -21.35 -22.69 -23.09
C SER A 110 -21.38 -21.27 -23.68
N GLN A 111 -21.41 -20.25 -22.84
CA GLN A 111 -21.56 -18.85 -23.23
C GLN A 111 -20.25 -18.05 -23.10
N PHE A 112 -19.40 -18.37 -22.13
CA PHE A 112 -18.17 -17.65 -21.84
C PHE A 112 -16.94 -18.56 -21.81
N ASP A 113 -15.84 -18.07 -22.35
CA ASP A 113 -14.51 -18.56 -22.03
C ASP A 113 -14.00 -17.80 -20.81
N LYS A 114 -13.51 -18.54 -19.82
CA LYS A 114 -12.94 -18.00 -18.57
C LYS A 114 -11.43 -18.21 -18.56
N GLU A 115 -10.68 -17.15 -18.43
CA GLU A 115 -9.22 -17.17 -18.34
C GLU A 115 -8.74 -16.46 -17.08
N GLN A 116 -7.73 -17.03 -16.40
CA GLN A 116 -7.06 -16.36 -15.30
C GLN A 116 -5.93 -15.50 -15.84
N VAL A 117 -6.01 -14.18 -15.62
CA VAL A 117 -5.03 -13.21 -16.14
C VAL A 117 -3.75 -13.28 -15.32
N GLN A 118 -2.72 -13.92 -15.89
CA GLN A 118 -1.46 -14.20 -15.21
C GLN A 118 -0.69 -12.94 -14.81
N ALA A 119 -0.78 -11.87 -15.59
CA ALA A 119 -0.14 -10.58 -15.32
C ALA A 119 -0.59 -9.99 -13.98
N GLU A 120 -1.88 -10.09 -13.66
CA GLU A 120 -2.46 -9.54 -12.42
C GLU A 120 -2.00 -10.32 -11.18
N LEU A 121 -1.72 -11.62 -11.32
CA LEU A 121 -1.21 -12.44 -10.24
C LEU A 121 0.22 -12.03 -9.81
N ALA A 122 0.94 -11.27 -10.64
CA ALA A 122 2.27 -10.77 -10.30
C ALA A 122 2.26 -9.76 -9.13
N GLU A 123 1.10 -9.20 -8.80
CA GLU A 123 0.93 -8.34 -7.62
C GLU A 123 0.82 -9.09 -6.29
N ASN A 124 0.70 -10.41 -6.32
CA ASN A 124 0.62 -11.24 -5.13
C ASN A 124 1.96 -11.30 -4.39
N PHE A 125 1.93 -11.09 -3.07
CA PHE A 125 3.13 -11.15 -2.25
C PHE A 125 2.87 -11.53 -0.80
N GLU A 126 3.92 -12.03 -0.17
CA GLU A 126 4.02 -12.18 1.28
C GLU A 126 5.19 -11.31 1.78
N ALA A 127 4.94 -10.51 2.81
CA ALA A 127 5.95 -9.67 3.46
C ALA A 127 5.92 -9.85 4.97
N ARG A 128 7.09 -9.94 5.59
CA ARG A 128 7.25 -9.93 7.04
C ARG A 128 8.31 -8.93 7.44
N GLU A 129 7.93 -8.00 8.32
CA GLU A 129 8.82 -7.03 8.93
C GLU A 129 8.91 -7.30 10.42
N THR A 130 10.12 -7.30 10.97
CA THR A 130 10.35 -7.30 12.42
C THR A 130 11.23 -6.11 12.77
N VAL A 131 10.71 -5.21 13.60
CA VAL A 131 11.43 -4.06 14.12
C VAL A 131 11.69 -4.27 15.59
N SER A 132 12.96 -4.45 15.97
CA SER A 132 13.42 -4.50 17.33
C SER A 132 14.08 -3.16 17.68
N SER A 133 13.66 -2.53 18.76
CA SER A 133 14.16 -1.20 19.11
C SER A 133 14.41 -1.05 20.60
N GLY A 134 15.41 -0.26 20.93
CA GLY A 134 15.68 0.20 22.27
C GLY A 134 15.85 1.72 22.30
N TYR A 135 15.56 2.33 23.43
CA TYR A 135 15.78 3.75 23.62
C TYR A 135 16.25 4.09 25.02
N VAL A 136 16.97 5.18 25.12
CA VAL A 136 17.28 5.88 26.36
C VAL A 136 16.91 7.35 26.20
N ARG A 137 16.34 7.96 27.23
CA ARG A 137 15.94 9.36 27.27
C ARG A 137 16.23 9.94 28.63
N PHE A 138 16.86 11.09 28.65
CA PHE A 138 17.17 11.88 29.80
C PHE A 138 16.31 13.14 29.81
N ASP A 139 15.57 13.38 30.90
CA ASP A 139 14.78 14.59 31.12
C ASP A 139 15.37 15.30 32.37
N HIS A 140 15.72 16.55 32.23
CA HIS A 140 16.23 17.35 33.35
C HIS A 140 15.74 18.80 33.27
N LYS A 141 15.45 19.36 34.43
CA LYS A 141 15.16 20.78 34.59
C LYS A 141 16.35 21.46 35.19
N PHE A 142 17.09 22.24 34.39
CA PHE A 142 18.20 23.06 34.79
C PHE A 142 17.68 24.40 35.30
N ALA A 143 18.09 24.79 36.50
CA ALA A 143 17.53 25.95 37.18
C ALA A 143 15.98 25.88 37.27
N SER A 144 15.28 26.96 37.47
CA SER A 144 13.80 26.97 37.54
C SER A 144 13.11 26.97 36.19
N ASP A 145 13.80 27.26 35.10
CA ASP A 145 13.27 27.78 33.85
C ASP A 145 13.69 27.03 32.57
N ILE A 146 14.78 26.22 32.63
CA ILE A 146 15.25 25.48 31.46
C ILE A 146 14.96 23.99 31.60
N ASN A 147 14.15 23.46 30.68
CA ASN A 147 13.86 22.03 30.58
C ASN A 147 14.58 21.45 29.38
N LEU A 148 15.43 20.44 29.60
CA LEU A 148 16.09 19.65 28.57
C LEU A 148 15.51 18.26 28.52
N MET A 149 15.23 17.78 27.31
CA MET A 149 14.94 16.40 27.00
C MET A 149 15.91 15.96 25.90
N ALA A 150 16.71 14.94 26.18
CA ALA A 150 17.62 14.36 25.20
C ALA A 150 17.44 12.84 25.16
N GLY A 151 17.40 12.27 23.97
CA GLY A 151 17.17 10.84 23.80
C GLY A 151 17.83 10.28 22.55
N LEU A 152 18.08 8.98 22.59
CA LEU A 152 18.55 8.20 21.46
C LEU A 152 17.73 6.92 21.37
N ARG A 153 17.24 6.64 20.20
CA ARG A 153 16.55 5.39 19.85
C ARG A 153 17.35 4.66 18.78
N MET A 154 17.56 3.37 18.95
CA MET A 154 18.10 2.46 17.96
C MET A 154 16.98 1.54 17.47
N GLU A 155 16.87 1.35 16.16
CA GLU A 155 15.96 0.40 15.54
C GLU A 155 16.74 -0.55 14.62
N HIS A 156 16.60 -1.85 14.85
CA HIS A 156 17.00 -2.91 13.93
C HIS A 156 15.76 -3.44 13.22
N THR A 157 15.75 -3.30 11.90
CA THR A 157 14.67 -3.80 11.04
C THR A 157 15.16 -5.01 10.27
N SER A 158 14.39 -6.10 10.32
CA SER A 158 14.60 -7.31 9.53
C SER A 158 13.37 -7.55 8.66
N LEU A 159 13.58 -7.77 7.38
CA LEU A 159 12.58 -7.88 6.34
C LEU A 159 12.71 -9.22 5.62
N ARG A 160 11.58 -9.82 5.27
CA ARG A 160 11.49 -11.03 4.45
C ARG A 160 10.36 -10.84 3.45
N TYR A 161 10.64 -11.14 2.19
CA TYR A 161 9.69 -11.00 1.09
C TYR A 161 9.65 -12.23 0.23
N THR A 162 8.48 -12.53 -0.31
CA THR A 162 8.26 -13.45 -1.41
C THR A 162 7.24 -12.79 -2.32
N GLY A 163 7.54 -12.66 -3.60
CA GLY A 163 6.66 -12.09 -4.62
C GLY A 163 6.44 -13.07 -5.75
N ARG A 164 6.02 -12.54 -6.89
CA ARG A 164 5.83 -13.30 -8.11
C ARG A 164 6.47 -12.57 -9.29
N ASN A 165 6.97 -13.34 -10.25
CA ASN A 165 7.46 -12.86 -11.54
C ASN A 165 6.43 -13.20 -12.60
N TYR A 166 6.18 -12.28 -13.51
CA TYR A 166 5.40 -12.50 -14.72
C TYR A 166 6.25 -12.26 -15.96
N ASP A 167 6.10 -13.12 -16.96
CA ASP A 167 6.73 -13.00 -18.27
C ASP A 167 5.65 -13.16 -19.35
N ASP A 168 5.43 -12.12 -20.13
CA ASP A 168 4.40 -12.05 -21.18
C ASP A 168 4.70 -12.96 -22.40
N GLU A 169 5.96 -13.38 -22.61
CA GLU A 169 6.28 -14.32 -23.69
C GLU A 169 5.74 -15.74 -23.40
N THR A 170 5.73 -16.12 -22.14
CA THR A 170 5.25 -17.44 -21.72
C THR A 170 3.85 -17.40 -21.12
N ASP A 171 3.34 -16.19 -20.88
CA ASP A 171 2.11 -15.90 -20.12
C ASP A 171 2.03 -16.70 -18.82
N LYS A 172 3.09 -16.62 -18.01
CA LYS A 172 3.18 -17.36 -16.75
C LYS A 172 3.66 -16.50 -15.60
N THR A 173 2.98 -16.71 -14.48
CA THR A 173 3.39 -16.17 -13.19
C THR A 173 4.04 -17.24 -12.34
N THR A 174 5.23 -16.95 -11.83
CA THR A 174 6.02 -17.86 -11.00
C THR A 174 6.37 -17.21 -9.65
N LYS A 175 6.39 -18.02 -8.57
CA LYS A 175 6.78 -17.54 -7.25
C LYS A 175 8.28 -17.24 -7.21
N THR A 176 8.66 -16.06 -6.66
CA THR A 176 10.09 -15.72 -6.45
C THR A 176 10.67 -16.51 -5.30
N GLY A 177 12.01 -16.58 -5.25
CA GLY A 177 12.72 -17.01 -4.06
C GLY A 177 12.46 -16.06 -2.88
N ARG A 178 12.68 -16.56 -1.66
CA ARG A 178 12.61 -15.72 -0.46
C ARG A 178 13.80 -14.75 -0.42
N MET A 179 13.53 -13.46 -0.35
CA MET A 179 14.53 -12.43 -0.14
C MET A 179 14.50 -11.93 1.31
N THR A 180 15.66 -11.57 1.83
CA THR A 180 15.80 -11.00 3.18
C THR A 180 16.69 -9.76 3.13
N ASN A 181 16.32 -8.75 3.91
CA ASN A 181 17.13 -7.55 4.10
C ASN A 181 17.12 -7.14 5.58
N SER A 182 18.16 -6.49 6.06
CA SER A 182 18.20 -5.95 7.40
C SER A 182 19.06 -4.70 7.49
N TYR A 183 18.67 -3.79 8.38
CA TYR A 183 19.41 -2.54 8.62
C TYR A 183 19.18 -2.01 10.03
N VAL A 184 20.06 -1.10 10.45
CA VAL A 184 19.98 -0.42 11.75
C VAL A 184 19.91 1.09 11.53
N ASN A 185 19.04 1.75 12.30
CA ASN A 185 18.95 3.22 12.32
C ASN A 185 19.10 3.75 13.75
N PHE A 186 19.73 4.92 13.85
CA PHE A 186 19.84 5.68 15.08
C PHE A 186 19.04 6.97 14.95
N LEU A 187 18.17 7.24 15.91
CA LEU A 187 17.21 8.33 15.90
C LEU A 187 17.40 9.19 17.14
N PRO A 188 18.33 10.17 17.09
CA PRO A 188 18.52 11.13 18.17
C PRO A 188 17.36 12.12 18.24
N SER A 189 17.10 12.63 19.46
CA SER A 189 16.14 13.69 19.71
C SER A 189 16.61 14.58 20.85
N ILE A 190 16.56 15.90 20.66
CA ILE A 190 16.88 16.90 21.67
C ILE A 190 15.78 17.95 21.64
N LEU A 191 15.22 18.26 22.78
CA LEU A 191 14.23 19.33 22.97
C LEU A 191 14.67 20.20 24.14
N VAL A 192 14.66 21.50 23.93
CA VAL A 192 14.92 22.51 24.95
C VAL A 192 13.72 23.43 25.06
N LYS A 193 13.27 23.67 26.25
CA LYS A 193 12.26 24.67 26.58
C LYS A 193 12.84 25.61 27.62
N TRP A 194 12.86 26.90 27.33
CA TRP A 194 13.27 27.94 28.22
C TRP A 194 12.09 28.87 28.50
N ASP A 195 11.68 28.91 29.77
CA ASP A 195 10.65 29.85 30.27
C ASP A 195 11.42 31.11 30.71
N VAL A 196 11.58 32.10 29.78
CA VAL A 196 12.38 33.34 30.03
C VAL A 196 11.73 34.19 31.12
N ASN A 197 10.37 34.25 31.07
CA ASN A 197 9.51 34.82 32.10
C ASN A 197 8.12 34.18 31.98
N ASP A 198 7.14 34.66 32.75
CA ASP A 198 5.78 34.09 32.76
C ASP A 198 5.09 34.17 31.39
N ASP A 199 5.38 35.23 30.63
CA ASP A 199 4.72 35.51 29.34
C ASP A 199 5.55 35.05 28.12
N PHE A 200 6.87 34.87 28.26
CA PHE A 200 7.77 34.60 27.14
C PHE A 200 8.50 33.28 27.29
N LYS A 201 8.34 32.38 26.33
CA LYS A 201 8.93 31.03 26.31
C LYS A 201 9.61 30.76 24.97
N ILE A 202 10.80 30.25 25.01
CA ILE A 202 11.58 29.81 23.84
C ILE A 202 11.57 28.26 23.80
N ARG A 203 11.35 27.69 22.61
CA ARG A 203 11.46 26.24 22.40
C ARG A 203 12.32 25.98 21.17
N GLY A 204 13.24 25.04 21.31
CA GLY A 204 14.04 24.51 20.22
C GLY A 204 14.01 22.99 20.23
N SER A 205 14.01 22.38 19.07
CA SER A 205 14.08 20.93 18.96
C SER A 205 14.93 20.50 17.77
N TYR A 206 15.59 19.37 17.93
CA TYR A 206 16.19 18.61 16.85
C TYR A 206 15.74 17.16 16.99
N THR A 207 15.17 16.61 15.94
CA THR A 207 14.74 15.21 15.91
C THR A 207 15.05 14.58 14.57
N GLN A 208 15.51 13.34 14.62
CA GLN A 208 15.65 12.51 13.44
C GLN A 208 14.54 11.45 13.43
N THR A 209 13.82 11.35 12.32
CA THR A 209 12.75 10.38 12.09
C THR A 209 12.99 9.59 10.83
N LEU A 210 12.30 8.48 10.66
CA LEU A 210 12.41 7.67 9.46
C LEU A 210 11.04 7.30 8.90
N SER A 211 10.96 7.15 7.58
CA SER A 211 9.83 6.60 6.85
C SER A 211 10.28 5.39 6.05
N ARG A 212 9.59 4.27 6.22
CA ARG A 212 9.91 3.02 5.51
C ARG A 212 9.24 2.98 4.15
N PRO A 213 9.89 2.39 3.12
CA PRO A 213 9.25 2.13 1.83
C PRO A 213 8.01 1.23 1.97
N LYS A 214 7.10 1.34 1.01
CA LYS A 214 5.94 0.43 0.91
C LYS A 214 6.43 -0.99 0.59
N TYR A 215 5.73 -2.02 1.08
CA TYR A 215 6.07 -3.41 0.81
C TYR A 215 6.04 -3.74 -0.68
N SER A 216 5.07 -3.21 -1.43
CA SER A 216 4.99 -3.41 -2.88
C SER A 216 6.24 -2.94 -3.66
N ALA A 217 6.94 -1.92 -3.15
CA ALA A 217 8.18 -1.45 -3.77
C ALA A 217 9.41 -2.30 -3.38
N LEU A 218 9.32 -3.05 -2.28
CA LEU A 218 10.40 -3.86 -1.73
C LEU A 218 10.32 -5.33 -2.18
N VAL A 219 9.13 -5.80 -2.55
CA VAL A 219 8.92 -7.19 -2.99
C VAL A 219 9.71 -7.45 -4.26
N PRO A 220 10.54 -8.49 -4.30
CA PRO A 220 11.38 -8.82 -5.46
C PRO A 220 10.51 -9.47 -6.55
N SER A 221 9.67 -8.69 -7.19
CA SER A 221 8.86 -9.11 -8.33
C SER A 221 9.42 -8.51 -9.61
N VAL A 222 9.35 -9.25 -10.69
CA VAL A 222 9.69 -8.80 -12.05
C VAL A 222 8.44 -9.00 -12.90
N ASN A 223 7.95 -7.91 -13.48
CA ASN A 223 6.85 -7.95 -14.43
C ASN A 223 7.39 -7.42 -15.77
N ILE A 224 7.41 -8.27 -16.78
CA ILE A 224 7.90 -7.98 -18.12
C ILE A 224 6.68 -7.87 -19.04
N ASN A 225 6.52 -6.72 -19.68
CA ASN A 225 5.53 -6.45 -20.72
C ASN A 225 6.25 -5.94 -21.96
N ARG A 226 6.49 -6.81 -22.91
CA ARG A 226 7.21 -6.49 -24.16
C ARG A 226 6.34 -5.70 -25.12
N GLY A 227 5.01 -5.87 -25.04
CA GLY A 227 4.04 -5.11 -25.85
C GLY A 227 4.14 -3.61 -25.59
N ASP A 228 4.33 -3.21 -24.33
CA ASP A 228 4.48 -1.82 -23.90
C ASP A 228 5.95 -1.41 -23.75
N ASN A 229 6.91 -2.30 -24.02
CA ASN A 229 8.35 -2.10 -23.75
C ASN A 229 8.61 -1.71 -22.28
N GLU A 230 7.89 -2.30 -21.33
CA GLU A 230 7.99 -2.00 -19.90
C GLU A 230 8.51 -3.18 -19.10
N ILE A 231 9.41 -2.90 -18.14
CA ILE A 231 9.85 -3.85 -17.12
C ILE A 231 9.69 -3.19 -15.76
N LYS A 232 8.82 -3.75 -14.90
CA LYS A 232 8.66 -3.32 -13.50
C LYS A 232 9.42 -4.28 -12.60
N ILE A 233 10.28 -3.72 -11.74
CA ILE A 233 11.09 -4.52 -10.81
C ILE A 233 10.95 -3.93 -9.40
N GLY A 234 10.60 -4.77 -8.43
CA GLY A 234 10.68 -4.42 -7.02
C GLY A 234 12.14 -4.41 -6.53
N ASN A 235 12.49 -3.46 -5.66
CA ASN A 235 13.85 -3.31 -5.15
C ASN A 235 13.90 -3.56 -3.63
N SER A 236 14.35 -4.75 -3.25
CA SER A 236 14.48 -5.16 -1.84
C SER A 236 15.57 -4.39 -1.06
N ASP A 237 16.46 -3.66 -1.76
CA ASP A 237 17.57 -2.92 -1.16
C ASP A 237 17.21 -1.46 -0.84
N LEU A 238 15.98 -1.03 -1.10
CA LEU A 238 15.51 0.29 -0.74
C LEU A 238 15.69 0.55 0.76
N LYS A 239 16.27 1.70 1.08
CA LYS A 239 16.50 2.16 2.45
C LYS A 239 15.37 3.08 2.91
N PRO A 240 15.14 3.19 4.22
CA PRO A 240 14.24 4.19 4.77
C PRO A 240 14.71 5.61 4.41
N THR A 241 13.74 6.49 4.19
CA THR A 241 14.00 7.93 4.12
C THR A 241 14.22 8.47 5.52
N ILE A 242 15.30 9.19 5.75
CA ILE A 242 15.62 9.86 7.01
C ILE A 242 15.23 11.33 6.88
N SER A 243 14.49 11.83 7.87
CA SER A 243 14.12 13.24 7.97
C SER A 243 14.76 13.87 9.20
N TYR A 244 15.35 15.05 9.02
CA TYR A 244 15.94 15.89 10.07
C TYR A 244 14.99 17.07 10.30
N ASN A 245 14.49 17.24 11.52
CA ASN A 245 13.51 18.26 11.89
C ASN A 245 14.02 19.13 13.02
#